data_9aeb954306ff71b267f43df77e441df8
#
_entry.id   9aeb954306ff71b267f43df77e441df8
#
_cell.length_a   1.000
_cell.length_b   1.000
_cell.length_c   1.000
_cell.angle_alpha   90.00
_cell.angle_beta   90.00
_cell.angle_gamma   90.00
#
_symmetry.space_group_name_H-M   'P 1'
#
loop_
_entity.id
_entity.type
_entity.pdbx_description
1 polymer ?
#
loop_
_entity_poly.entity_id
_entity_poly.type
_entity_poly.pdbx_seq_one_letter_code
_entity_poly.pdbx_strand_id
1 'polypeptide(L)'
;MKEVTLRISQALCSQIKKDLSRSHKFAYERVGFVIGNSKVLSESEDLICISEYIAVDDNHYIKDETVGARINEDAIRNAMQIAMNKKCSIFHVHVHFGEGSPDFSLTDFEELPSIAEAMVNANPSNVHGVLLLNSNGANAILKIKKSKGEVYLKKITVIGYPMVFNKDFYESTVYDEKRYDRQTFLGIDSQKIISKVFVGIVGLGGGGSHIIQQLAHLGVQNYVIFDDDYVSNSNLNRLIGATIKDVENNRQKTSIAFRLIKGLQPDAKIIVVNEKWEEKPELLESCDIVLGAVDSFASRRDLELICRRYLMPYIDIGMDVKILEDENSRMFGQLILSIPGNPCMKCMGFLTEENLAFEAAKYGDAGSKPQVVWANGVLASNAIGLFTDLITGWSGRKDFMVYQEYDGNKLTMTKSYRLDYLKNKKCKHFPLSEVGPIKWK
;
A
#
# COMPACT_ATOMS: atom_id res chain seq x y z
N MET A 1 -23.66 3.46 -10.58
CA MET A 1 -22.39 2.91 -11.09
C MET A 1 -21.46 2.77 -9.90
N LYS A 2 -20.86 1.60 -9.71
CA LYS A 2 -19.98 1.31 -8.58
C LYS A 2 -18.56 1.04 -9.06
N GLU A 3 -17.58 1.72 -8.49
CA GLU A 3 -16.15 1.52 -8.76
C GLU A 3 -15.56 0.55 -7.73
N VAL A 4 -14.64 -0.30 -8.15
CA VAL A 4 -13.97 -1.25 -7.26
C VAL A 4 -12.46 -1.13 -7.42
N THR A 5 -11.79 -0.97 -6.28
CA THR A 5 -10.35 -1.12 -6.15
C THR A 5 -10.02 -2.51 -5.62
N LEU A 6 -9.15 -3.24 -6.31
CA LEU A 6 -8.65 -4.55 -5.88
C LEU A 6 -7.19 -4.43 -5.41
N ARG A 7 -6.85 -5.13 -4.33
CA ARG A 7 -5.46 -5.28 -3.88
C ARG A 7 -5.14 -6.75 -3.64
N ILE A 8 -4.00 -7.18 -4.13
CA ILE A 8 -3.47 -8.53 -3.91
C ILE A 8 -1.99 -8.47 -3.58
N SER A 9 -1.50 -9.25 -2.61
CA SER A 9 -0.08 -9.28 -2.31
C SER A 9 0.70 -10.07 -3.35
N GLN A 10 1.91 -9.63 -3.68
CA GLN A 10 2.84 -10.35 -4.56
C GLN A 10 3.12 -11.78 -4.05
N ALA A 11 3.16 -11.95 -2.73
CA ALA A 11 3.35 -13.26 -2.11
C ALA A 11 2.22 -14.23 -2.49
N LEU A 12 0.96 -13.76 -2.46
CA LEU A 12 -0.20 -14.55 -2.87
C LEU A 12 -0.21 -14.80 -4.38
N CYS A 13 0.11 -13.77 -5.20
CA CYS A 13 0.26 -13.95 -6.64
C CYS A 13 1.31 -15.02 -6.98
N SER A 14 2.45 -15.02 -6.29
CA SER A 14 3.51 -16.01 -6.48
C SER A 14 3.06 -17.43 -6.10
N GLN A 15 2.27 -17.55 -5.03
CA GLN A 15 1.67 -18.83 -4.63
C GLN A 15 0.71 -19.36 -5.70
N ILE A 16 -0.20 -18.49 -6.20
CA ILE A 16 -1.17 -18.84 -7.24
C ILE A 16 -0.45 -19.27 -8.51
N LYS A 17 0.49 -18.44 -9.00
CA LYS A 17 1.26 -18.74 -10.22
C LYS A 17 2.00 -20.07 -10.10
N LYS A 18 2.61 -20.36 -8.95
CA LYS A 18 3.32 -21.61 -8.70
C LYS A 18 2.36 -22.82 -8.76
N ASP A 19 1.16 -22.72 -8.22
CA ASP A 19 0.17 -23.78 -8.26
C ASP A 19 -0.39 -23.97 -9.67
N LEU A 20 -0.80 -22.90 -10.32
CA LEU A 20 -1.42 -22.94 -11.65
C LEU A 20 -0.43 -23.28 -12.77
N SER A 21 0.89 -23.16 -12.54
CA SER A 21 1.94 -23.59 -13.49
C SER A 21 2.29 -25.08 -13.41
N ARG A 22 1.69 -25.85 -12.48
CA ARG A 22 1.95 -27.29 -12.39
C ARG A 22 1.44 -27.99 -13.65
N SER A 23 2.25 -28.88 -14.23
CA SER A 23 1.81 -29.70 -15.36
C SER A 23 0.64 -30.61 -14.98
N HIS A 24 -0.26 -30.87 -15.93
CA HIS A 24 -1.37 -31.82 -15.77
C HIS A 24 -1.81 -32.40 -17.12
N LYS A 25 -2.59 -33.49 -17.06
CA LYS A 25 -2.99 -34.26 -18.24
C LYS A 25 -4.46 -34.03 -18.65
N PHE A 26 -5.17 -33.12 -17.99
CA PHE A 26 -6.63 -33.01 -18.09
C PHE A 26 -7.08 -31.84 -18.94
N ALA A 27 -6.27 -30.77 -19.03
CA ALA A 27 -6.58 -29.53 -19.73
C ALA A 27 -5.28 -28.79 -20.11
N TYR A 28 -5.38 -27.70 -20.87
CA TYR A 28 -4.22 -26.89 -21.25
C TYR A 28 -3.79 -25.91 -20.14
N GLU A 29 -4.73 -25.56 -19.26
CA GLU A 29 -4.52 -24.61 -18.18
C GLU A 29 -4.99 -25.18 -16.83
N ARG A 30 -4.53 -24.59 -15.76
CA ARG A 30 -5.09 -24.76 -14.42
C ARG A 30 -5.83 -23.52 -13.99
N VAL A 31 -6.85 -23.72 -13.19
CA VAL A 31 -7.67 -22.66 -12.61
C VAL A 31 -7.79 -22.84 -11.11
N GLY A 32 -8.17 -21.78 -10.42
CA GLY A 32 -8.44 -21.81 -8.99
C GLY A 32 -9.43 -20.73 -8.60
N PHE A 33 -9.57 -20.50 -7.32
CA PHE A 33 -10.38 -19.42 -6.79
C PHE A 33 -9.59 -18.59 -5.79
N VAL A 34 -9.92 -17.32 -5.72
CA VAL A 34 -9.44 -16.45 -4.65
C VAL A 34 -10.63 -15.80 -3.95
N ILE A 35 -10.47 -15.56 -2.66
CA ILE A 35 -11.45 -14.83 -1.88
C ILE A 35 -10.86 -13.52 -1.35
N GLY A 36 -11.71 -12.51 -1.22
CA GLY A 36 -11.32 -11.19 -0.77
C GLY A 36 -12.34 -10.57 0.15
N ASN A 37 -11.84 -9.84 1.13
CA ASN A 37 -12.65 -9.09 2.08
C ASN A 37 -12.97 -7.71 1.51
N SER A 38 -14.26 -7.37 1.50
CA SER A 38 -14.76 -6.10 0.97
C SER A 38 -14.92 -5.06 2.07
N LYS A 39 -14.60 -3.82 1.73
CA LYS A 39 -14.86 -2.61 2.54
C LYS A 39 -15.53 -1.57 1.65
N VAL A 40 -16.62 -1.02 2.08
CA VAL A 40 -17.25 0.15 1.45
C VAL A 40 -16.43 1.37 1.83
N LEU A 41 -15.84 2.05 0.85
CA LEU A 41 -15.11 3.31 1.04
C LEU A 41 -16.04 4.51 0.90
N SER A 42 -17.01 4.42 -0.02
CA SER A 42 -18.06 5.43 -0.23
C SER A 42 -19.31 4.77 -0.84
N GLU A 43 -20.37 5.54 -1.07
CA GLU A 43 -21.56 5.05 -1.78
C GLU A 43 -21.26 4.48 -3.17
N SER A 44 -20.23 5.04 -3.83
CA SER A 44 -19.81 4.67 -5.20
C SER A 44 -18.54 3.85 -5.28
N GLU A 45 -17.82 3.59 -4.17
CA GLU A 45 -16.53 2.91 -4.21
C GLU A 45 -16.39 1.83 -3.14
N ASP A 46 -15.96 0.63 -3.58
CA ASP A 46 -15.56 -0.48 -2.71
C ASP A 46 -14.06 -0.79 -2.88
N LEU A 47 -13.45 -1.20 -1.77
CA LEU A 47 -12.13 -1.81 -1.73
C LEU A 47 -12.28 -3.30 -1.46
N ILE A 48 -11.62 -4.15 -2.24
CA ILE A 48 -11.53 -5.58 -2.02
C ILE A 48 -10.06 -5.97 -1.87
N CYS A 49 -9.72 -6.52 -0.71
CA CYS A 49 -8.40 -7.03 -0.42
C CYS A 49 -8.40 -8.56 -0.54
N ILE A 50 -7.70 -9.10 -1.54
CA ILE A 50 -7.59 -10.55 -1.76
C ILE A 50 -6.72 -11.16 -0.67
N SER A 51 -7.27 -12.13 0.04
CA SER A 51 -6.69 -12.67 1.28
C SER A 51 -6.28 -14.14 1.18
N GLU A 52 -6.94 -14.94 0.33
CA GLU A 52 -6.74 -16.39 0.32
C GLU A 52 -6.90 -16.97 -1.08
N TYR A 53 -6.15 -18.01 -1.37
CA TYR A 53 -6.26 -18.83 -2.58
C TYR A 53 -6.79 -20.22 -2.26
N ILE A 54 -7.74 -20.66 -3.07
CA ILE A 54 -8.37 -21.99 -3.02
C ILE A 54 -7.96 -22.73 -4.29
N ALA A 55 -7.07 -23.70 -4.14
CA ALA A 55 -6.66 -24.57 -5.25
C ALA A 55 -7.78 -25.51 -5.66
N VAL A 56 -7.82 -25.89 -6.95
CA VAL A 56 -8.67 -26.94 -7.46
C VAL A 56 -7.84 -28.23 -7.55
N ASP A 57 -8.29 -29.28 -6.87
CA ASP A 57 -7.63 -30.58 -6.90
C ASP A 57 -7.78 -31.27 -8.26
N ASP A 58 -6.81 -32.09 -8.62
CA ASP A 58 -6.74 -32.76 -9.94
C ASP A 58 -7.96 -33.64 -10.25
N ASN A 59 -8.59 -34.22 -9.22
CA ASN A 59 -9.80 -35.04 -9.35
C ASN A 59 -11.07 -34.26 -9.72
N HIS A 60 -11.01 -32.95 -9.64
CA HIS A 60 -12.10 -32.04 -10.04
C HIS A 60 -12.00 -31.57 -11.49
N TYR A 61 -10.89 -31.85 -12.19
CA TYR A 61 -10.76 -31.52 -13.60
C TYR A 61 -11.45 -32.54 -14.48
N ILE A 62 -12.18 -32.07 -15.48
CA ILE A 62 -12.80 -32.88 -16.52
C ILE A 62 -11.91 -32.80 -17.76
N LYS A 63 -11.50 -33.95 -18.32
CA LYS A 63 -10.71 -33.96 -19.55
C LYS A 63 -11.55 -33.39 -20.70
N ASP A 64 -11.16 -32.24 -21.21
CA ASP A 64 -11.78 -31.57 -22.36
C ASP A 64 -10.68 -30.88 -23.16
N GLU A 65 -10.47 -31.32 -24.40
CA GLU A 65 -9.43 -30.77 -25.28
C GLU A 65 -9.91 -29.56 -26.11
N THR A 66 -11.14 -29.10 -25.88
CA THR A 66 -11.75 -28.00 -26.63
C THR A 66 -11.67 -26.65 -25.89
N VAL A 67 -11.35 -26.69 -24.60
CA VAL A 67 -11.27 -25.50 -23.73
C VAL A 67 -9.96 -25.48 -22.94
N GLY A 68 -9.57 -24.31 -22.42
CA GLY A 68 -8.38 -24.13 -21.61
C GLY A 68 -8.39 -25.01 -20.35
N ALA A 69 -9.49 -24.94 -19.57
CA ALA A 69 -9.72 -25.79 -18.40
C ALA A 69 -11.21 -26.01 -18.17
N ARG A 70 -11.58 -27.24 -17.81
CA ARG A 70 -12.93 -27.57 -17.36
C ARG A 70 -12.89 -28.22 -15.98
N ILE A 71 -13.66 -27.69 -15.05
CA ILE A 71 -13.79 -28.21 -13.67
C ILE A 71 -15.23 -28.62 -13.39
N ASN A 72 -15.41 -29.58 -12.51
CA ASN A 72 -16.73 -30.07 -12.14
C ASN A 72 -17.46 -29.12 -11.17
N GLU A 73 -18.75 -29.34 -11.00
CA GLU A 73 -19.61 -28.51 -10.15
C GLU A 73 -19.19 -28.52 -8.68
N ASP A 74 -18.59 -29.62 -8.20
CA ASP A 74 -18.18 -29.75 -6.80
C ASP A 74 -17.05 -28.80 -6.45
N ALA A 75 -16.07 -28.58 -7.35
CA ALA A 75 -15.01 -27.59 -7.15
C ALA A 75 -15.59 -26.17 -7.02
N ILE A 76 -16.53 -25.82 -7.88
CA ILE A 76 -17.18 -24.50 -7.87
C ILE A 76 -18.02 -24.35 -6.59
N ARG A 77 -18.82 -25.37 -6.26
CA ARG A 77 -19.69 -25.37 -5.06
C ARG A 77 -18.87 -25.24 -3.79
N ASN A 78 -17.76 -25.96 -3.66
CA ASN A 78 -16.88 -25.90 -2.50
C ASN A 78 -16.27 -24.49 -2.32
N ALA A 79 -15.77 -23.90 -3.40
CA ALA A 79 -15.22 -22.53 -3.35
C ALA A 79 -16.29 -21.48 -2.98
N MET A 80 -17.48 -21.58 -3.57
CA MET A 80 -18.61 -20.71 -3.25
C MET A 80 -19.06 -20.87 -1.79
N GLN A 81 -19.12 -22.11 -1.27
CA GLN A 81 -19.50 -22.35 0.12
C GLN A 81 -18.51 -21.71 1.11
N ILE A 82 -17.22 -21.77 0.82
CA ILE A 82 -16.18 -21.10 1.63
C ILE A 82 -16.42 -19.58 1.62
N ALA A 83 -16.64 -19.00 0.44
CA ALA A 83 -16.88 -17.57 0.31
C ALA A 83 -18.16 -17.11 1.02
N MET A 84 -19.24 -17.89 0.93
CA MET A 84 -20.49 -17.63 1.62
C MET A 84 -20.33 -17.70 3.15
N ASN A 85 -19.67 -18.72 3.66
CA ASN A 85 -19.41 -18.88 5.09
C ASN A 85 -18.59 -17.71 5.66
N LYS A 86 -17.62 -17.22 4.89
CA LYS A 86 -16.78 -16.08 5.24
C LYS A 86 -17.42 -14.72 4.89
N LYS A 87 -18.56 -14.70 4.20
CA LYS A 87 -19.27 -13.49 3.71
C LYS A 87 -18.37 -12.57 2.86
N CYS A 88 -17.51 -13.14 2.03
CA CYS A 88 -16.53 -12.42 1.22
C CYS A 88 -16.78 -12.55 -0.29
N SER A 89 -16.10 -11.72 -1.06
CA SER A 89 -16.05 -11.81 -2.51
C SER A 89 -15.27 -13.04 -2.95
N ILE A 90 -15.64 -13.62 -4.10
CA ILE A 90 -14.92 -14.74 -4.72
C ILE A 90 -14.64 -14.42 -6.18
N PHE A 91 -13.44 -14.81 -6.65
CA PHE A 91 -13.02 -14.65 -8.04
C PHE A 91 -12.47 -15.97 -8.55
N HIS A 92 -12.89 -16.38 -9.74
CA HIS A 92 -12.20 -17.40 -10.50
C HIS A 92 -10.83 -16.84 -10.91
N VAL A 93 -9.75 -17.60 -10.76
CA VAL A 93 -8.41 -17.13 -11.11
C VAL A 93 -7.73 -18.09 -12.08
N HIS A 94 -7.13 -17.51 -13.12
CA HIS A 94 -6.25 -18.20 -14.07
C HIS A 94 -5.02 -17.36 -14.39
N VAL A 95 -4.06 -17.93 -15.11
CA VAL A 95 -2.76 -17.31 -15.41
C VAL A 95 -2.48 -17.38 -16.90
N HIS A 96 -2.23 -16.26 -17.54
CA HIS A 96 -1.64 -16.24 -18.88
C HIS A 96 -0.11 -16.20 -18.78
N PHE A 97 0.54 -17.14 -19.46
CA PHE A 97 2.00 -17.21 -19.54
C PHE A 97 2.44 -16.45 -20.80
N GLY A 98 2.87 -15.19 -20.63
CA GLY A 98 3.33 -14.33 -21.72
C GLY A 98 3.88 -13.01 -21.20
N GLU A 99 4.63 -12.31 -22.09
CA GLU A 99 5.09 -10.94 -21.86
C GLU A 99 4.02 -9.97 -22.40
N GLY A 100 3.69 -8.94 -21.64
CA GLY A 100 2.68 -7.95 -22.00
C GLY A 100 1.74 -7.60 -20.87
N SER A 101 0.70 -6.84 -21.14
CA SER A 101 -0.38 -6.56 -20.18
C SER A 101 -1.18 -7.83 -19.88
N PRO A 102 -1.77 -7.96 -18.69
CA PRO A 102 -2.68 -9.06 -18.36
C PRO A 102 -4.04 -8.85 -19.04
N ASP A 103 -4.11 -9.15 -20.36
CA ASP A 103 -5.31 -8.96 -21.14
C ASP A 103 -6.07 -10.29 -21.27
N PHE A 104 -7.39 -10.22 -21.11
CA PHE A 104 -8.29 -11.35 -21.31
C PHE A 104 -8.36 -11.72 -22.79
N SER A 105 -8.38 -13.02 -23.10
CA SER A 105 -8.60 -13.52 -24.45
C SER A 105 -10.07 -13.36 -24.89
N LEU A 106 -10.35 -13.55 -26.19
CA LEU A 106 -11.74 -13.57 -26.69
C LEU A 106 -12.57 -14.67 -26.01
N THR A 107 -12.01 -15.84 -25.84
CA THR A 107 -12.65 -16.97 -25.14
C THR A 107 -12.98 -16.61 -23.68
N ASP A 108 -12.07 -15.91 -22.99
CA ASP A 108 -12.32 -15.45 -21.62
C ASP A 108 -13.52 -14.51 -21.57
N PHE A 109 -13.65 -13.57 -22.53
CA PHE A 109 -14.79 -12.65 -22.58
C PHE A 109 -16.11 -13.36 -22.90
N GLU A 110 -16.11 -14.46 -23.60
CA GLU A 110 -17.30 -15.25 -23.93
C GLU A 110 -17.75 -16.13 -22.75
N GLU A 111 -16.83 -16.82 -22.08
CA GLU A 111 -17.16 -17.85 -21.10
C GLU A 111 -17.17 -17.38 -19.65
N LEU A 112 -16.20 -16.57 -19.24
CA LEU A 112 -16.00 -16.24 -17.83
C LEU A 112 -17.07 -15.33 -17.20
N PRO A 113 -17.77 -14.45 -17.93
CA PRO A 113 -18.87 -13.68 -17.35
C PRO A 113 -20.00 -14.56 -16.78
N SER A 114 -20.23 -15.74 -17.35
CA SER A 114 -21.22 -16.70 -16.86
C SER A 114 -20.85 -17.28 -15.49
N ILE A 115 -19.55 -17.56 -15.27
CA ILE A 115 -19.02 -18.03 -13.99
C ILE A 115 -19.18 -16.94 -12.92
N ALA A 116 -18.84 -15.69 -13.25
CA ALA A 116 -19.00 -14.57 -12.35
C ALA A 116 -20.49 -14.31 -12.01
N GLU A 117 -21.41 -14.50 -12.97
CA GLU A 117 -22.86 -14.37 -12.73
C GLU A 117 -23.39 -15.48 -11.80
N ALA A 118 -22.91 -16.72 -11.95
CA ALA A 118 -23.24 -17.82 -11.04
C ALA A 118 -22.79 -17.51 -9.59
N MET A 119 -21.59 -16.91 -9.41
CA MET A 119 -21.11 -16.46 -8.11
C MET A 119 -22.01 -15.37 -7.49
N VAL A 120 -22.43 -14.39 -8.30
CA VAL A 120 -23.36 -13.33 -7.86
C VAL A 120 -24.71 -13.90 -7.47
N ASN A 121 -25.22 -14.90 -8.20
CA ASN A 121 -26.50 -15.53 -7.86
C ASN A 121 -26.43 -16.31 -6.54
N ALA A 122 -25.29 -16.95 -6.24
CA ALA A 122 -25.07 -17.66 -5.00
C ALA A 122 -24.85 -16.72 -3.79
N ASN A 123 -24.17 -15.59 -3.99
CA ASN A 123 -23.87 -14.60 -2.93
C ASN A 123 -24.09 -13.16 -3.44
N PRO A 124 -25.35 -12.69 -3.53
CA PRO A 124 -25.69 -11.41 -4.17
C PRO A 124 -25.28 -10.17 -3.36
N SER A 125 -24.74 -10.33 -2.16
CA SER A 125 -24.35 -9.22 -1.30
C SER A 125 -23.04 -8.57 -1.72
N ASN A 126 -22.14 -9.34 -2.33
CA ASN A 126 -20.78 -8.95 -2.65
C ASN A 126 -20.57 -8.75 -4.17
N VAL A 127 -19.45 -8.12 -4.52
CA VAL A 127 -18.89 -8.13 -5.87
C VAL A 127 -18.13 -9.42 -6.08
N HIS A 128 -18.30 -10.06 -7.22
CA HIS A 128 -17.57 -11.25 -7.62
C HIS A 128 -16.97 -11.07 -9.00
N GLY A 129 -16.17 -12.02 -9.46
CA GLY A 129 -15.61 -11.88 -10.79
C GLY A 129 -14.59 -12.93 -11.19
N VAL A 130 -13.78 -12.53 -12.13
CA VAL A 130 -12.64 -13.30 -12.62
C VAL A 130 -11.38 -12.48 -12.45
N LEU A 131 -10.31 -13.10 -11.99
CA LEU A 131 -9.00 -12.51 -11.83
C LEU A 131 -8.03 -13.19 -12.81
N LEU A 132 -7.38 -12.38 -13.63
CA LEU A 132 -6.30 -12.81 -14.50
C LEU A 132 -4.96 -12.33 -13.92
N LEU A 133 -3.99 -13.22 -13.85
CA LEU A 133 -2.61 -12.92 -13.48
C LEU A 133 -1.66 -13.23 -14.63
N ASN A 134 -0.61 -12.42 -14.79
CA ASN A 134 0.53 -12.76 -15.64
C ASN A 134 1.86 -12.31 -14.99
N SER A 135 2.99 -12.37 -15.72
CA SER A 135 4.30 -11.91 -15.22
C SER A 135 4.26 -10.44 -14.82
N ASN A 136 3.49 -9.60 -15.50
CA ASN A 136 3.54 -8.13 -15.43
C ASN A 136 2.41 -7.51 -14.60
N GLY A 137 1.50 -8.31 -14.04
CA GLY A 137 0.45 -7.75 -13.20
C GLY A 137 -0.80 -8.60 -13.07
N ALA A 138 -1.92 -7.91 -12.92
CA ALA A 138 -3.25 -8.49 -12.75
C ALA A 138 -4.31 -7.64 -13.46
N ASN A 139 -5.41 -8.30 -13.86
CA ASN A 139 -6.63 -7.67 -14.36
C ASN A 139 -7.86 -8.43 -13.86
N ALA A 140 -9.05 -7.82 -13.90
CA ALA A 140 -10.25 -8.46 -13.42
C ALA A 140 -11.51 -8.06 -14.20
N ILE A 141 -12.41 -9.02 -14.40
CA ILE A 141 -13.79 -8.82 -14.83
C ILE A 141 -14.67 -8.89 -13.58
N LEU A 142 -15.51 -7.88 -13.36
CA LEU A 142 -16.32 -7.75 -12.15
C LEU A 142 -17.80 -7.91 -12.47
N LYS A 143 -18.53 -8.50 -11.54
CA LYS A 143 -19.98 -8.63 -11.59
C LYS A 143 -20.60 -8.34 -10.21
N ILE A 144 -21.79 -7.75 -10.26
CA ILE A 144 -22.62 -7.48 -9.08
C ILE A 144 -24.08 -7.82 -9.46
N LYS A 145 -24.95 -8.00 -8.46
CA LYS A 145 -26.38 -8.23 -8.70
C LYS A 145 -26.98 -7.09 -9.54
N LYS A 146 -27.66 -7.42 -10.63
CA LYS A 146 -28.27 -6.44 -11.57
C LYS A 146 -29.09 -5.35 -10.88
N SER A 147 -29.79 -5.66 -9.81
CA SER A 147 -30.56 -4.68 -9.03
C SER A 147 -29.70 -3.65 -8.28
N LYS A 148 -28.39 -3.86 -8.18
CA LYS A 148 -27.40 -2.92 -7.58
C LYS A 148 -26.70 -2.05 -8.63
N GLY A 149 -27.06 -2.20 -9.92
CA GLY A 149 -26.48 -1.43 -11.02
C GLY A 149 -25.26 -2.08 -11.68
N GLU A 150 -24.38 -1.27 -12.22
CA GLU A 150 -23.16 -1.69 -12.90
C GLU A 150 -21.94 -1.51 -11.99
N VAL A 151 -20.93 -2.36 -12.19
CA VAL A 151 -19.66 -2.34 -11.45
C VAL A 151 -18.49 -2.29 -12.43
N TYR A 152 -17.48 -1.48 -12.09
CA TYR A 152 -16.27 -1.27 -12.90
C TYR A 152 -15.02 -1.44 -12.05
N LEU A 153 -13.98 -1.99 -12.66
CA LEU A 153 -12.66 -2.03 -12.07
C LEU A 153 -12.02 -0.62 -12.19
N LYS A 154 -11.90 0.06 -11.07
CA LYS A 154 -11.20 1.34 -11.00
C LYS A 154 -9.69 1.14 -11.05
N LYS A 155 -9.21 0.18 -10.27
CA LYS A 155 -7.80 -0.13 -10.11
C LYS A 155 -7.61 -1.52 -9.55
N ILE A 156 -6.59 -2.23 -10.05
CA ILE A 156 -6.04 -3.40 -9.37
C ILE A 156 -4.55 -3.19 -9.13
N THR A 157 -4.10 -3.51 -7.91
CA THR A 157 -2.71 -3.34 -7.52
C THR A 157 -2.15 -4.64 -6.96
N VAL A 158 -1.05 -5.10 -7.54
CA VAL A 158 -0.21 -6.15 -6.94
C VAL A 158 0.77 -5.48 -5.99
N ILE A 159 0.58 -5.75 -4.70
CA ILE A 159 1.39 -5.14 -3.64
C ILE A 159 2.66 -5.95 -3.45
N GLY A 160 3.74 -5.40 -3.97
CA GLY A 160 5.06 -6.01 -3.96
C GLY A 160 6.15 -4.94 -4.04
N TYR A 161 7.34 -5.33 -4.48
CA TYR A 161 8.43 -4.41 -4.77
C TYR A 161 9.00 -4.75 -6.16
N PRO A 162 8.76 -3.90 -7.17
CA PRO A 162 7.86 -2.75 -7.13
C PRO A 162 6.37 -3.13 -7.00
N MET A 163 5.52 -2.15 -6.70
CA MET A 163 4.08 -2.27 -6.86
C MET A 163 3.74 -2.30 -8.35
N VAL A 164 2.71 -3.08 -8.72
CA VAL A 164 2.26 -3.12 -10.10
C VAL A 164 0.80 -2.71 -10.17
N PHE A 165 0.51 -1.70 -10.98
CA PHE A 165 -0.83 -1.18 -11.24
C PHE A 165 -1.30 -1.65 -12.62
N ASN A 166 -2.60 -1.93 -12.78
CA ASN A 166 -3.14 -2.17 -14.12
C ASN A 166 -3.04 -0.90 -14.99
N LYS A 167 -2.83 -1.10 -16.28
CA LYS A 167 -2.55 -0.03 -17.24
C LYS A 167 -3.67 1.01 -17.31
N ASP A 168 -4.93 0.57 -17.31
CA ASP A 168 -6.11 1.44 -17.38
C ASP A 168 -6.16 2.48 -16.23
N PHE A 169 -5.56 2.19 -15.08
CA PHE A 169 -5.50 3.11 -13.96
C PHE A 169 -4.78 4.41 -14.30
N TYR A 170 -3.72 4.36 -15.09
CA TYR A 170 -2.87 5.52 -15.36
C TYR A 170 -2.76 5.92 -16.83
N GLU A 171 -3.18 5.08 -17.79
CA GLU A 171 -2.96 5.29 -19.23
C GLU A 171 -3.49 6.63 -19.72
N SER A 172 -4.70 7.02 -19.30
CA SER A 172 -5.35 8.28 -19.69
C SER A 172 -4.80 9.53 -18.98
N THR A 173 -3.76 9.40 -18.18
CA THR A 173 -3.22 10.52 -17.40
C THR A 173 -2.43 11.46 -18.29
N VAL A 174 -2.82 12.74 -18.26
CA VAL A 174 -2.10 13.83 -18.91
C VAL A 174 -1.29 14.60 -17.86
N TYR A 175 -0.07 14.95 -18.19
CA TYR A 175 0.82 15.74 -17.35
C TYR A 175 1.68 16.68 -18.21
N ASP A 176 2.27 17.70 -17.60
CA ASP A 176 3.20 18.62 -18.28
C ASP A 176 4.57 17.94 -18.47
N GLU A 177 4.82 17.43 -19.67
CA GLU A 177 6.05 16.72 -20.02
C GLU A 177 7.31 17.59 -19.83
N LYS A 178 7.23 18.90 -20.13
CA LYS A 178 8.37 19.81 -20.00
C LYS A 178 8.77 20.01 -18.55
N ARG A 179 7.80 20.00 -17.65
CA ARG A 179 8.03 20.13 -16.21
C ARG A 179 8.79 18.95 -15.63
N TYR A 180 8.56 17.74 -16.17
CA TYR A 180 9.12 16.49 -15.66
C TYR A 180 10.13 15.84 -16.61
N ASP A 181 10.68 16.60 -17.58
CA ASP A 181 11.66 16.10 -18.56
C ASP A 181 12.90 15.49 -17.89
N ARG A 182 13.33 16.03 -16.76
CA ARG A 182 14.48 15.55 -15.98
C ARG A 182 14.19 14.28 -15.17
N GLN A 183 12.95 13.83 -15.11
CA GLN A 183 12.50 12.62 -14.41
C GLN A 183 12.26 11.45 -15.36
N THR A 184 12.46 11.61 -16.67
CA THR A 184 12.18 10.57 -17.69
C THR A 184 12.98 9.29 -17.50
N PHE A 185 14.11 9.34 -16.82
CA PHE A 185 14.91 8.17 -16.46
C PHE A 185 14.19 7.20 -15.52
N LEU A 186 13.12 7.63 -14.84
CA LEU A 186 12.30 6.78 -13.99
C LEU A 186 11.46 5.77 -14.79
N GLY A 187 11.32 5.96 -16.12
CA GLY A 187 10.56 5.11 -17.03
C GLY A 187 9.35 5.82 -17.65
N ILE A 188 8.90 5.29 -18.79
CA ILE A 188 7.89 5.93 -19.67
C ILE A 188 6.59 6.28 -18.94
N ASP A 189 6.05 5.37 -18.13
CA ASP A 189 4.76 5.55 -17.46
C ASP A 189 4.90 6.07 -16.02
N SER A 190 6.13 6.25 -15.56
CA SER A 190 6.41 6.59 -14.16
C SER A 190 5.72 7.88 -13.73
N GLN A 191 5.75 8.94 -14.55
CA GLN A 191 5.10 10.20 -14.20
C GLN A 191 3.57 10.08 -14.16
N LYS A 192 2.97 9.27 -15.02
CA LYS A 192 1.53 8.98 -14.99
C LYS A 192 1.15 8.29 -13.68
N ILE A 193 1.92 7.28 -13.28
CA ILE A 193 1.71 6.56 -12.01
C ILE A 193 1.89 7.50 -10.81
N ILE A 194 2.99 8.26 -10.77
CA ILE A 194 3.28 9.22 -9.69
C ILE A 194 2.13 10.21 -9.49
N SER A 195 1.55 10.73 -10.57
CA SER A 195 0.44 11.69 -10.47
C SER A 195 -0.90 11.06 -10.06
N LYS A 196 -1.06 9.74 -10.24
CA LYS A 196 -2.32 9.03 -9.94
C LYS A 196 -2.37 8.41 -8.56
N VAL A 197 -1.21 7.97 -8.02
CA VAL A 197 -1.18 7.32 -6.70
C VAL A 197 -1.74 8.24 -5.62
N PHE A 198 -2.48 7.64 -4.68
CA PHE A 198 -3.04 8.32 -3.53
C PHE A 198 -2.18 8.07 -2.29
N VAL A 199 -1.62 9.13 -1.73
CA VAL A 199 -0.61 9.05 -0.68
C VAL A 199 -1.18 9.55 0.64
N GLY A 200 -1.11 8.73 1.67
CA GLY A 200 -1.39 9.10 3.06
C GLY A 200 -0.12 9.59 3.74
N ILE A 201 -0.18 10.75 4.40
CA ILE A 201 0.94 11.29 5.17
C ILE A 201 0.48 11.59 6.58
N VAL A 202 1.14 10.96 7.56
CA VAL A 202 0.80 11.08 8.97
C VAL A 202 1.98 11.68 9.74
N GLY A 203 1.74 12.84 10.36
CA GLY A 203 2.74 13.68 11.02
C GLY A 203 3.42 14.64 10.04
N LEU A 204 3.20 15.94 10.24
CA LEU A 204 3.69 17.03 9.40
C LEU A 204 4.73 17.91 10.11
N GLY A 205 5.45 17.31 11.05
CA GLY A 205 6.59 17.93 11.71
C GLY A 205 7.82 18.08 10.80
N GLY A 206 9.03 18.03 11.37
CA GLY A 206 10.26 18.17 10.61
C GLY A 206 10.35 17.20 9.43
N GLY A 207 10.23 15.87 9.66
CA GLY A 207 10.30 14.87 8.60
C GLY A 207 9.16 14.95 7.60
N GLY A 208 7.90 15.06 8.09
CA GLY A 208 6.72 15.11 7.23
C GLY A 208 6.67 16.33 6.31
N SER A 209 7.16 17.49 6.76
CA SER A 209 7.21 18.70 5.91
C SER A 209 8.18 18.53 4.74
N HIS A 210 9.33 17.87 4.95
CA HIS A 210 10.26 17.53 3.86
C HIS A 210 9.63 16.49 2.90
N ILE A 211 8.89 15.50 3.42
CA ILE A 211 8.15 14.52 2.60
C ILE A 211 7.16 15.25 1.70
N ILE A 212 6.31 16.13 2.26
CA ILE A 212 5.33 16.90 1.51
C ILE A 212 5.99 17.71 0.40
N GLN A 213 7.05 18.45 0.72
CA GLN A 213 7.76 19.27 -0.26
C GLN A 213 8.26 18.42 -1.43
N GLN A 214 8.92 17.31 -1.14
CA GLN A 214 9.53 16.46 -2.17
C GLN A 214 8.48 15.71 -3.01
N LEU A 215 7.39 15.20 -2.42
CA LEU A 215 6.27 14.60 -3.16
C LEU A 215 5.60 15.60 -4.10
N ALA A 216 5.41 16.85 -3.65
CA ALA A 216 4.83 17.90 -4.50
C ALA A 216 5.75 18.26 -5.68
N HIS A 217 7.07 18.31 -5.48
CA HIS A 217 8.04 18.48 -6.58
C HIS A 217 8.06 17.29 -7.52
N LEU A 218 7.96 16.05 -7.01
CA LEU A 218 7.91 14.82 -7.80
C LEU A 218 6.66 14.74 -8.70
N GLY A 219 5.58 15.44 -8.35
CA GLY A 219 4.36 15.52 -9.13
C GLY A 219 3.20 14.67 -8.63
N VAL A 220 3.24 14.22 -7.38
CA VAL A 220 2.09 13.57 -6.73
C VAL A 220 0.93 14.58 -6.65
N GLN A 221 -0.30 14.10 -6.93
CA GLN A 221 -1.47 14.98 -6.98
C GLN A 221 -2.62 14.56 -6.06
N ASN A 222 -2.53 13.40 -5.39
CA ASN A 222 -3.62 12.93 -4.54
C ASN A 222 -3.08 12.63 -3.14
N TYR A 223 -3.64 13.33 -2.14
CA TYR A 223 -3.13 13.30 -0.78
C TYR A 223 -4.25 13.18 0.25
N VAL A 224 -3.98 12.47 1.35
CA VAL A 224 -4.59 12.71 2.64
C VAL A 224 -3.49 13.03 3.65
N ILE A 225 -3.61 14.13 4.39
CA ILE A 225 -2.59 14.64 5.30
C ILE A 225 -3.17 14.81 6.70
N PHE A 226 -2.47 14.30 7.71
CA PHE A 226 -2.88 14.31 9.11
C PHE A 226 -1.84 14.98 9.99
N ASP A 227 -2.26 15.95 10.77
CA ASP A 227 -1.52 16.52 11.91
C ASP A 227 -2.49 17.36 12.74
N ASP A 228 -2.54 17.17 14.05
CA ASP A 228 -3.40 17.92 14.98
C ASP A 228 -2.75 19.15 15.58
N ASP A 229 -1.46 19.39 15.30
CA ASP A 229 -0.69 20.46 15.89
C ASP A 229 -0.76 21.78 15.12
N TYR A 230 -0.53 22.86 15.88
CA TYR A 230 -0.28 24.20 15.36
C TYR A 230 1.21 24.47 15.21
N VAL A 231 1.55 25.40 14.32
CA VAL A 231 2.92 25.87 14.16
C VAL A 231 3.33 26.69 15.39
N SER A 232 4.42 26.28 16.02
CA SER A 232 5.01 26.99 17.15
C SER A 232 6.39 27.56 16.77
N ASN A 233 6.87 28.50 17.58
CA ASN A 233 8.18 29.09 17.36
C ASN A 233 9.31 28.04 17.38
N SER A 234 9.18 27.02 18.22
CA SER A 234 10.13 25.90 18.29
C SER A 234 10.12 24.99 17.05
N ASN A 235 9.13 25.11 16.17
CA ASN A 235 9.06 24.34 14.91
C ASN A 235 9.82 25.02 13.76
N LEU A 236 10.03 26.35 13.82
CA LEU A 236 10.61 27.13 12.72
C LEU A 236 12.03 26.68 12.33
N ASN A 237 12.74 26.01 13.22
CA ASN A 237 14.08 25.50 12.96
C ASN A 237 14.09 24.23 12.05
N ARG A 238 12.92 23.61 11.78
CA ARG A 238 12.85 22.34 11.05
C ARG A 238 11.58 22.11 10.20
N LEU A 239 10.54 22.91 10.40
CA LEU A 239 9.29 22.79 9.63
C LEU A 239 9.41 23.52 8.30
N ILE A 240 9.57 22.78 7.22
CA ILE A 240 9.73 23.37 5.88
C ILE A 240 8.46 24.14 5.47
N GLY A 241 8.66 25.33 4.97
CA GLY A 241 7.58 26.21 4.49
C GLY A 241 6.87 27.02 5.57
N ALA A 242 7.15 26.77 6.86
CA ALA A 242 6.62 27.58 7.95
C ALA A 242 7.36 28.93 8.08
N THR A 243 6.63 29.95 8.48
CA THR A 243 7.13 31.33 8.66
C THR A 243 6.74 31.84 10.04
N ILE A 244 7.39 32.95 10.45
CA ILE A 244 7.03 33.69 11.70
C ILE A 244 5.55 34.08 11.67
N LYS A 245 5.04 34.53 10.51
CA LYS A 245 3.60 34.86 10.35
C LYS A 245 2.66 33.70 10.60
N ASP A 246 3.09 32.47 10.33
CA ASP A 246 2.27 31.28 10.60
C ASP A 246 2.15 31.04 12.11
N VAL A 247 3.21 31.29 12.87
CA VAL A 247 3.18 31.25 14.35
C VAL A 247 2.28 32.34 14.91
N GLU A 248 2.46 33.62 14.47
CA GLU A 248 1.65 34.77 14.89
C GLU A 248 0.15 34.56 14.62
N ASN A 249 -0.20 33.89 13.52
CA ASN A 249 -1.58 33.61 13.13
C ASN A 249 -2.09 32.27 13.63
N ASN A 250 -1.35 31.57 14.48
CA ASN A 250 -1.71 30.25 15.04
C ASN A 250 -2.18 29.28 13.96
N ARG A 251 -1.37 29.12 12.88
CA ARG A 251 -1.69 28.25 11.73
C ARG A 251 -1.45 26.80 12.08
N GLN A 252 -2.33 25.91 11.62
CA GLN A 252 -2.14 24.45 11.71
C GLN A 252 -1.02 24.00 10.77
N LYS A 253 -0.26 22.97 11.13
CA LYS A 253 0.81 22.41 10.30
C LYS A 253 0.27 21.88 8.96
N THR A 254 -0.95 21.35 8.95
CA THR A 254 -1.65 20.94 7.73
C THR A 254 -1.86 22.09 6.73
N SER A 255 -2.08 23.31 7.21
CA SER A 255 -2.20 24.51 6.36
C SER A 255 -0.89 24.83 5.64
N ILE A 256 0.26 24.58 6.28
CA ILE A 256 1.58 24.75 5.66
C ILE A 256 1.79 23.72 4.57
N ALA A 257 1.49 22.45 4.87
CA ALA A 257 1.54 21.36 3.90
C ALA A 257 0.63 21.61 2.69
N PHE A 258 -0.61 22.01 2.93
CA PHE A 258 -1.55 22.40 1.87
C PHE A 258 -1.00 23.52 0.97
N ARG A 259 -0.45 24.57 1.57
CA ARG A 259 0.16 25.71 0.83
C ARG A 259 1.34 25.25 -0.03
N LEU A 260 2.22 24.38 0.50
CA LEU A 260 3.35 23.83 -0.25
C LEU A 260 2.89 22.99 -1.44
N ILE A 261 1.93 22.09 -1.24
CA ILE A 261 1.41 21.25 -2.33
C ILE A 261 0.75 22.12 -3.39
N LYS A 262 -0.19 23.00 -3.00
CA LYS A 262 -0.93 23.85 -3.96
C LYS A 262 -0.05 24.86 -4.70
N GLY A 263 1.05 25.30 -4.10
CA GLY A 263 2.03 26.16 -4.76
C GLY A 263 2.75 25.49 -5.93
N LEU A 264 2.89 24.16 -5.89
CA LEU A 264 3.54 23.34 -6.93
C LEU A 264 2.54 22.61 -7.81
N GLN A 265 1.44 22.13 -7.23
CA GLN A 265 0.39 21.32 -7.86
C GLN A 265 -0.98 21.96 -7.59
N PRO A 266 -1.37 23.01 -8.35
CA PRO A 266 -2.63 23.75 -8.11
C PRO A 266 -3.87 22.84 -8.13
N ASP A 267 -3.87 21.84 -9.01
CA ASP A 267 -4.99 20.92 -9.22
C ASP A 267 -4.97 19.70 -8.27
N ALA A 268 -3.96 19.58 -7.40
CA ALA A 268 -3.85 18.46 -6.47
C ALA A 268 -5.11 18.31 -5.61
N LYS A 269 -5.57 17.07 -5.44
CA LYS A 269 -6.66 16.71 -4.53
C LYS A 269 -6.07 16.41 -3.16
N ILE A 270 -6.47 17.18 -2.15
CA ILE A 270 -5.90 17.09 -0.81
C ILE A 270 -7.02 17.00 0.20
N ILE A 271 -7.08 15.88 0.92
CA ILE A 271 -7.92 15.73 2.11
C ILE A 271 -7.07 16.21 3.30
N VAL A 272 -7.52 17.24 3.97
CA VAL A 272 -6.83 17.85 5.13
C VAL A 272 -7.52 17.40 6.40
N VAL A 273 -6.78 16.80 7.34
CA VAL A 273 -7.31 16.32 8.61
C VAL A 273 -6.51 16.95 9.75
N ASN A 274 -7.17 17.85 10.49
CA ASN A 274 -6.63 18.59 11.62
C ASN A 274 -6.87 17.90 12.96
N GLU A 275 -6.83 16.58 12.93
CA GLU A 275 -7.09 15.70 14.05
C GLU A 275 -6.04 14.58 14.02
N LYS A 276 -5.92 13.84 15.11
CA LYS A 276 -5.11 12.62 15.13
C LYS A 276 -5.65 11.64 14.11
N TRP A 277 -4.78 10.93 13.43
CA TRP A 277 -5.20 10.00 12.38
C TRP A 277 -6.07 8.86 12.93
N GLU A 278 -5.91 8.51 14.22
CA GLU A 278 -6.69 7.50 14.94
C GLU A 278 -8.19 7.85 15.04
N GLU A 279 -8.53 9.14 14.91
CA GLU A 279 -9.93 9.61 14.94
C GLU A 279 -10.64 9.41 13.58
N LYS A 280 -9.86 9.31 12.48
CA LYS A 280 -10.39 9.12 11.12
C LYS A 280 -9.55 8.11 10.32
N PRO A 281 -9.34 6.90 10.85
CA PRO A 281 -8.47 5.90 10.21
C PRO A 281 -9.00 5.44 8.84
N GLU A 282 -10.32 5.55 8.60
CA GLU A 282 -10.98 5.17 7.35
C GLU A 282 -10.47 5.98 6.14
N LEU A 283 -9.97 7.19 6.34
CA LEU A 283 -9.42 8.01 5.27
C LEU A 283 -8.08 7.45 4.73
N LEU A 284 -7.36 6.67 5.53
CA LEU A 284 -6.14 5.97 5.07
C LEU A 284 -6.47 4.75 4.22
N GLU A 285 -7.63 4.11 4.39
CA GLU A 285 -7.96 2.85 3.73
C GLU A 285 -7.96 2.94 2.21
N SER A 286 -8.25 4.13 1.65
CA SER A 286 -8.23 4.42 0.22
C SER A 286 -6.83 4.71 -0.36
N CYS A 287 -5.83 4.96 0.48
CA CYS A 287 -4.47 5.27 0.05
C CYS A 287 -3.79 4.08 -0.60
N ASP A 288 -2.91 4.34 -1.56
CA ASP A 288 -2.06 3.31 -2.17
C ASP A 288 -0.84 3.01 -1.30
N ILE A 289 -0.36 4.02 -0.60
CA ILE A 289 0.80 3.97 0.27
C ILE A 289 0.67 5.01 1.39
N VAL A 290 1.23 4.70 2.55
CA VAL A 290 1.28 5.61 3.70
C VAL A 290 2.72 5.91 4.07
N LEU A 291 3.03 7.20 4.28
CA LEU A 291 4.29 7.66 4.85
C LEU A 291 4.03 8.22 6.24
N GLY A 292 4.74 7.70 7.24
CA GLY A 292 4.65 8.13 8.63
C GLY A 292 5.91 8.84 9.09
N ALA A 293 5.70 9.99 9.72
CA ALA A 293 6.73 10.75 10.40
C ALA A 293 6.26 11.12 11.82
N VAL A 294 5.65 10.13 12.48
CA VAL A 294 5.12 10.25 13.84
C VAL A 294 6.21 10.03 14.89
N ASP A 295 5.98 10.51 16.10
CA ASP A 295 6.97 10.52 17.17
C ASP A 295 6.78 9.42 18.21
N SER A 296 5.71 8.60 18.13
CA SER A 296 5.43 7.52 19.07
C SER A 296 5.52 6.13 18.44
N PHE A 297 6.03 5.15 19.22
CA PHE A 297 6.05 3.72 18.84
C PHE A 297 4.62 3.15 18.75
N ALA A 298 3.72 3.62 19.61
CA ALA A 298 2.32 3.19 19.59
C ALA A 298 1.64 3.58 18.29
N SER A 299 1.75 4.85 17.85
CA SER A 299 1.17 5.31 16.58
C SER A 299 1.78 4.58 15.38
N ARG A 300 3.10 4.31 15.37
CA ARG A 300 3.77 3.50 14.32
C ARG A 300 3.23 2.09 14.24
N ARG A 301 3.01 1.44 15.41
CA ARG A 301 2.41 0.09 15.49
C ARG A 301 1.02 0.08 14.85
N ASP A 302 0.20 1.05 15.19
CA ASP A 302 -1.20 1.11 14.74
C ASP A 302 -1.31 1.52 13.27
N LEU A 303 -0.42 2.40 12.78
CA LEU A 303 -0.27 2.68 11.34
C LEU A 303 0.19 1.44 10.55
N GLU A 304 1.16 0.68 11.07
CA GLU A 304 1.54 -0.58 10.44
C GLU A 304 0.37 -1.56 10.40
N LEU A 305 -0.41 -1.67 11.48
CA LEU A 305 -1.58 -2.55 11.57
C LEU A 305 -2.59 -2.22 10.46
N ILE A 306 -3.02 -0.94 10.34
CA ILE A 306 -4.00 -0.55 9.32
C ILE A 306 -3.45 -0.78 7.91
N CYS A 307 -2.19 -0.41 7.65
CA CYS A 307 -1.57 -0.62 6.35
C CYS A 307 -1.52 -2.11 5.97
N ARG A 308 -1.17 -2.98 6.90
CA ARG A 308 -1.13 -4.44 6.69
C ARG A 308 -2.50 -5.04 6.43
N ARG A 309 -3.52 -4.57 7.17
CA ARG A 309 -4.91 -5.03 7.02
C ARG A 309 -5.50 -4.68 5.67
N TYR A 310 -5.17 -3.51 5.13
CA TYR A 310 -5.68 -3.04 3.84
C TYR A 310 -4.69 -3.21 2.68
N LEU A 311 -3.66 -4.06 2.85
CA LEU A 311 -2.65 -4.36 1.84
C LEU A 311 -1.98 -3.08 1.29
N MET A 312 -1.58 -2.17 2.17
CA MET A 312 -0.84 -0.95 1.82
C MET A 312 0.62 -1.05 2.29
N PRO A 313 1.60 -0.65 1.48
CA PRO A 313 2.94 -0.39 1.98
C PRO A 313 2.95 0.78 2.96
N TYR A 314 3.78 0.69 3.99
CA TYR A 314 4.02 1.74 4.97
C TYR A 314 5.51 2.07 5.02
N ILE A 315 5.86 3.33 4.76
CA ILE A 315 7.20 3.87 4.89
C ILE A 315 7.24 4.72 6.17
N ASP A 316 8.08 4.32 7.12
CA ASP A 316 8.28 5.04 8.39
C ASP A 316 9.63 5.72 8.42
N ILE A 317 9.65 6.96 8.85
CA ILE A 317 10.87 7.67 9.21
C ILE A 317 10.78 8.22 10.63
N GLY A 318 11.91 8.26 11.29
CA GLY A 318 12.02 8.90 12.60
C GLY A 318 13.46 9.24 12.92
N MET A 319 13.65 10.32 13.67
CA MET A 319 14.94 10.69 14.21
C MET A 319 14.84 10.91 15.71
N ASP A 320 15.94 10.70 16.40
CA ASP A 320 16.08 10.99 17.83
C ASP A 320 17.48 11.51 18.14
N VAL A 321 17.60 12.26 19.22
CA VAL A 321 18.88 12.73 19.75
C VAL A 321 18.97 12.37 21.22
N LYS A 322 19.97 11.57 21.55
CA LYS A 322 20.29 11.26 22.95
C LYS A 322 21.32 12.24 23.45
N ILE A 323 20.90 13.10 24.35
CA ILE A 323 21.81 14.00 25.07
C ILE A 323 22.52 13.19 26.17
N LEU A 324 23.85 13.28 26.20
CA LEU A 324 24.72 12.65 27.18
C LEU A 324 25.44 13.75 28.00
N GLU A 325 25.48 13.60 29.28
CA GLU A 325 26.04 14.66 30.18
C GLU A 325 27.57 14.80 30.04
N ASP A 326 28.26 13.67 29.88
CA ASP A 326 29.75 13.60 29.89
C ASP A 326 30.33 13.25 28.50
N GLU A 327 29.54 13.12 27.45
CA GLU A 327 29.94 12.74 26.09
C GLU A 327 29.25 13.58 25.03
N ASN A 328 29.73 13.48 23.77
CA ASN A 328 29.04 14.06 22.63
C ASN A 328 27.64 13.44 22.46
N SER A 329 26.63 14.29 22.34
CA SER A 329 25.26 13.84 22.02
C SER A 329 25.23 12.94 20.79
N ARG A 330 24.39 11.93 20.81
CA ARG A 330 24.24 10.98 19.70
C ARG A 330 22.94 11.24 18.94
N MET A 331 23.07 11.43 17.65
CA MET A 331 21.95 11.61 16.73
C MET A 331 21.77 10.34 15.90
N PHE A 332 20.55 9.81 15.85
CA PHE A 332 20.24 8.62 15.07
C PHE A 332 18.83 8.72 14.50
N GLY A 333 18.56 7.88 13.51
CA GLY A 333 17.25 7.81 12.89
C GLY A 333 17.05 6.50 12.15
N GLN A 334 15.84 6.27 11.66
CA GLN A 334 15.52 5.10 10.85
C GLN A 334 14.66 5.46 9.64
N LEU A 335 14.79 4.60 8.63
CA LEU A 335 13.87 4.47 7.50
C LEU A 335 13.48 3.00 7.39
N ILE A 336 12.19 2.71 7.49
CA ILE A 336 11.67 1.34 7.44
C ILE A 336 10.56 1.25 6.40
N LEU A 337 10.60 0.20 5.56
CA LEU A 337 9.50 -0.21 4.68
C LEU A 337 8.82 -1.45 5.26
N SER A 338 7.55 -1.29 5.61
CA SER A 338 6.68 -2.40 5.97
C SER A 338 5.73 -2.70 4.82
N ILE A 339 5.91 -3.86 4.18
CA ILE A 339 5.12 -4.26 3.00
C ILE A 339 4.35 -5.55 3.30
N PRO A 340 3.03 -5.65 2.97
CA PRO A 340 2.24 -6.86 3.18
C PRO A 340 2.88 -8.11 2.55
N GLY A 341 2.88 -9.21 3.31
CA GLY A 341 3.52 -10.46 2.89
C GLY A 341 4.98 -10.62 3.32
N ASN A 342 5.65 -9.55 3.75
CA ASN A 342 7.05 -9.53 4.19
C ASN A 342 7.17 -9.34 5.72
N PRO A 343 8.36 -9.50 6.32
CA PRO A 343 8.59 -9.19 7.73
C PRO A 343 8.10 -7.79 8.10
N CYS A 344 7.46 -7.67 9.26
CA CYS A 344 6.93 -6.41 9.80
C CYS A 344 7.95 -5.73 10.73
N MET A 345 7.67 -4.54 11.21
CA MET A 345 8.52 -3.78 12.14
C MET A 345 8.82 -4.55 13.44
N LYS A 346 7.87 -5.36 13.93
CA LYS A 346 8.12 -6.26 15.07
C LYS A 346 9.09 -7.39 14.69
N CYS A 347 8.98 -8.00 13.51
CA CYS A 347 9.94 -8.97 12.99
C CYS A 347 11.33 -8.36 12.83
N MET A 348 11.42 -7.09 12.41
CA MET A 348 12.66 -6.33 12.25
C MET A 348 13.26 -5.89 13.57
N GLY A 349 12.60 -6.15 14.70
CA GLY A 349 13.06 -5.77 16.04
C GLY A 349 13.03 -4.26 16.31
N PHE A 350 12.24 -3.51 15.56
CA PHE A 350 12.03 -2.08 15.78
C PHE A 350 10.87 -1.82 16.75
N LEU A 351 9.71 -2.43 16.53
CA LEU A 351 8.58 -2.40 17.46
C LEU A 351 8.71 -3.56 18.46
N THR A 352 9.43 -3.35 19.55
CA THR A 352 9.57 -4.33 20.64
C THR A 352 8.66 -4.00 21.82
N GLU A 353 8.30 -5.01 22.62
CA GLU A 353 7.53 -4.80 23.85
C GLU A 353 8.27 -3.84 24.81
N GLU A 354 9.61 -3.89 24.81
CA GLU A 354 10.45 -3.00 25.62
C GLU A 354 10.33 -1.54 25.19
N ASN A 355 10.38 -1.26 23.87
CA ASN A 355 10.24 0.09 23.34
C ASN A 355 8.84 0.67 23.62
N LEU A 356 7.81 -0.15 23.46
CA LEU A 356 6.42 0.23 23.77
C LEU A 356 6.20 0.47 25.27
N ALA A 357 6.75 -0.40 26.14
CA ALA A 357 6.66 -0.24 27.58
C ALA A 357 7.46 0.97 28.07
N PHE A 358 8.64 1.22 27.49
CA PHE A 358 9.45 2.39 27.81
C PHE A 358 8.74 3.72 27.46
N GLU A 359 8.07 3.76 26.30
CA GLU A 359 7.27 4.92 25.91
C GLU A 359 6.07 5.12 26.85
N ALA A 360 5.35 4.05 27.17
CA ALA A 360 4.21 4.10 28.09
C ALA A 360 4.61 4.57 29.50
N ALA A 361 5.80 4.17 29.97
CA ALA A 361 6.31 4.59 31.28
C ALA A 361 6.73 6.07 31.32
N LYS A 362 7.09 6.66 30.16
CA LYS A 362 7.45 8.08 30.03
C LYS A 362 6.26 8.99 29.70
N TYR A 363 5.05 8.46 29.71
CA TYR A 363 3.82 9.22 29.42
C TYR A 363 3.61 10.27 30.53
N GLY A 364 3.98 11.52 30.20
CA GLY A 364 3.94 12.67 31.12
C GLY A 364 5.18 13.53 31.10
N ASP A 365 6.34 13.04 30.65
CA ASP A 365 7.55 13.83 30.43
C ASP A 365 7.49 14.48 29.04
N ALA A 366 6.73 15.57 28.92
CA ALA A 366 6.64 16.41 27.70
C ALA A 366 7.92 17.25 27.49
N GLY A 367 9.10 16.61 27.60
CA GLY A 367 10.36 17.22 27.21
C GLY A 367 10.41 17.36 25.69
N SER A 368 10.78 18.55 25.17
CA SER A 368 10.98 18.76 23.75
C SER A 368 12.07 17.84 23.24
N LYS A 369 11.70 16.84 22.40
CA LYS A 369 12.70 15.97 21.74
C LYS A 369 13.54 16.83 20.80
N PRO A 370 14.88 16.88 20.94
CA PRO A 370 15.74 17.64 20.05
C PRO A 370 15.59 17.15 18.61
N GLN A 371 15.44 18.08 17.66
CA GLN A 371 15.34 17.78 16.24
C GLN A 371 16.01 18.86 15.43
N VAL A 372 16.52 18.51 14.26
CA VAL A 372 17.22 19.41 13.34
C VAL A 372 16.77 19.20 11.90
N VAL A 373 16.81 20.28 11.11
CA VAL A 373 16.28 20.27 9.74
C VAL A 373 17.01 19.28 8.84
N TRP A 374 18.35 19.23 8.88
CA TRP A 374 19.12 18.38 7.93
C TRP A 374 18.94 16.88 8.15
N ALA A 375 18.86 16.41 9.38
CA ALA A 375 18.66 14.99 9.67
C ALA A 375 17.28 14.53 9.21
N ASN A 376 16.24 15.33 9.45
CA ASN A 376 14.89 15.14 8.91
C ASN A 376 14.91 15.13 7.37
N GLY A 377 15.68 16.03 6.75
CA GLY A 377 15.85 16.11 5.30
C GLY A 377 16.49 14.85 4.71
N VAL A 378 17.57 14.34 5.33
CA VAL A 378 18.25 13.09 4.89
C VAL A 378 17.27 11.91 4.92
N LEU A 379 16.57 11.72 6.04
CA LEU A 379 15.61 10.63 6.20
C LEU A 379 14.45 10.74 5.21
N ALA A 380 13.88 11.93 5.07
CA ALA A 380 12.79 12.19 4.13
C ALA A 380 13.22 11.96 2.68
N SER A 381 14.43 12.42 2.28
CA SER A 381 14.93 12.22 0.91
C SER A 381 15.14 10.74 0.58
N ASN A 382 15.66 9.96 1.53
CA ASN A 382 15.76 8.50 1.36
C ASN A 382 14.37 7.83 1.29
N ALA A 383 13.40 8.31 2.08
CA ALA A 383 12.02 7.81 2.04
C ALA A 383 11.35 8.10 0.68
N ILE A 384 11.57 9.29 0.10
CA ILE A 384 11.04 9.65 -1.22
C ILE A 384 11.73 8.86 -2.33
N GLY A 385 13.03 8.63 -2.24
CA GLY A 385 13.73 7.71 -3.16
C GLY A 385 13.16 6.30 -3.11
N LEU A 386 12.88 5.79 -1.90
CA LEU A 386 12.25 4.49 -1.69
C LEU A 386 10.81 4.46 -2.20
N PHE A 387 10.01 5.50 -1.93
CA PHE A 387 8.66 5.66 -2.46
C PHE A 387 8.66 5.63 -4.00
N THR A 388 9.52 6.40 -4.63
CA THR A 388 9.63 6.48 -6.09
C THR A 388 9.98 5.12 -6.68
N ASP A 389 10.97 4.43 -6.11
CA ASP A 389 11.38 3.11 -6.58
C ASP A 389 10.28 2.06 -6.37
N LEU A 390 9.57 2.12 -5.25
CA LEU A 390 8.46 1.21 -4.93
C LEU A 390 7.32 1.29 -5.94
N ILE A 391 6.99 2.48 -6.47
CA ILE A 391 5.87 2.66 -7.40
C ILE A 391 6.28 2.62 -8.89
N THR A 392 7.56 2.79 -9.20
CA THR A 392 8.05 2.80 -10.59
C THR A 392 8.97 1.63 -10.95
N GLY A 393 9.67 1.07 -9.97
CA GLY A 393 10.66 0.01 -10.19
C GLY A 393 11.92 0.47 -10.93
N TRP A 394 12.16 1.78 -11.03
CA TRP A 394 13.18 2.38 -11.88
C TRP A 394 14.59 1.89 -11.60
N SER A 395 14.90 1.56 -10.35
CA SER A 395 16.26 1.15 -9.96
C SER A 395 16.57 -0.31 -10.29
N GLY A 396 15.56 -1.12 -10.63
CA GLY A 396 15.68 -2.57 -10.81
C GLY A 396 16.03 -3.33 -9.53
N ARG A 397 15.89 -2.71 -8.36
CA ARG A 397 16.16 -3.33 -7.06
C ARG A 397 15.24 -4.55 -6.88
N LYS A 398 15.83 -5.65 -6.40
CA LYS A 398 15.11 -6.90 -6.08
C LYS A 398 14.97 -7.13 -4.59
N ASP A 399 15.67 -6.38 -3.75
CA ASP A 399 15.62 -6.48 -2.29
C ASP A 399 14.51 -5.59 -1.75
N PHE A 400 13.44 -6.21 -1.25
CA PHE A 400 12.21 -5.57 -0.79
C PHE A 400 12.15 -5.39 0.74
N MET A 401 13.17 -5.81 1.46
CA MET A 401 13.27 -5.54 2.90
C MET A 401 14.15 -4.32 3.13
N VAL A 402 13.54 -3.24 3.59
CA VAL A 402 14.25 -2.00 3.87
C VAL A 402 14.11 -1.64 5.34
N TYR A 403 15.24 -1.66 6.02
CA TYR A 403 15.45 -1.03 7.32
C TYR A 403 16.85 -0.42 7.28
N GLN A 404 16.89 0.89 7.19
CA GLN A 404 18.13 1.68 7.20
C GLN A 404 18.21 2.47 8.51
N GLU A 405 19.42 2.52 9.06
CA GLU A 405 19.75 3.26 10.27
C GLU A 405 20.63 4.45 9.89
N TYR A 406 20.21 5.63 10.35
CA TYR A 406 20.97 6.88 10.20
C TYR A 406 21.82 7.11 11.45
N ASP A 407 23.12 7.28 11.25
CA ASP A 407 24.08 7.75 12.26
C ASP A 407 24.43 9.22 11.93
N GLY A 408 23.80 10.15 12.66
CA GLY A 408 23.95 11.59 12.42
C GLY A 408 25.34 12.11 12.83
N ASN A 409 26.05 11.42 13.72
CA ASN A 409 27.41 11.80 14.11
C ASN A 409 28.43 11.42 13.03
N LYS A 410 28.15 10.37 12.23
CA LYS A 410 28.99 9.93 11.09
C LYS A 410 28.44 10.36 9.75
N LEU A 411 27.23 10.95 9.69
CA LEU A 411 26.54 11.33 8.46
C LEU A 411 26.33 10.16 7.50
N THR A 412 25.99 8.96 8.02
CA THR A 412 25.83 7.75 7.22
C THR A 412 24.45 7.15 7.34
N MET A 413 23.93 6.60 6.21
CA MET A 413 22.76 5.71 6.17
C MET A 413 23.27 4.30 5.87
N THR A 414 22.97 3.37 6.75
CA THR A 414 23.42 1.98 6.60
C THR A 414 22.25 1.01 6.73
N LYS A 415 22.33 -0.12 6.01
CA LYS A 415 21.38 -1.22 6.18
C LYS A 415 21.49 -1.77 7.58
N SER A 416 20.36 -1.91 8.28
CA SER A 416 20.34 -2.56 9.59
C SER A 416 20.76 -4.03 9.50
N TYR A 417 21.70 -4.43 10.35
CA TYR A 417 22.15 -5.83 10.47
C TYR A 417 21.00 -6.79 10.83
N ARG A 418 19.93 -6.29 11.40
CA ARG A 418 18.76 -7.08 11.79
C ARG A 418 18.09 -7.76 10.60
N LEU A 419 18.20 -7.19 9.43
CA LEU A 419 17.65 -7.77 8.20
C LEU A 419 18.34 -9.08 7.78
N ASP A 420 19.60 -9.29 8.16
CA ASP A 420 20.33 -10.51 7.82
C ASP A 420 19.74 -11.77 8.48
N TYR A 421 19.09 -11.59 9.64
CA TYR A 421 18.37 -12.66 10.35
C TYR A 421 16.97 -12.95 9.78
N LEU A 422 16.48 -12.16 8.84
CA LEU A 422 15.12 -12.24 8.31
C LEU A 422 15.03 -12.84 6.91
N LYS A 423 16.17 -13.19 6.30
CA LYS A 423 16.19 -13.82 4.97
C LYS A 423 15.29 -15.05 4.96
N ASN A 424 14.35 -15.10 4.00
CA ASN A 424 13.37 -16.18 3.82
C ASN A 424 12.38 -16.41 4.99
N LYS A 425 12.30 -15.49 5.97
CA LYS A 425 11.30 -15.59 7.05
C LYS A 425 9.98 -14.94 6.64
N LYS A 426 8.88 -15.64 6.90
CA LYS A 426 7.53 -15.09 6.76
C LYS A 426 7.11 -14.38 8.04
N CYS A 427 6.36 -13.29 7.90
CA CYS A 427 5.76 -12.62 9.04
C CYS A 427 4.67 -13.48 9.67
N LYS A 428 4.72 -13.66 11.00
CA LYS A 428 3.69 -14.37 11.78
C LYS A 428 2.70 -13.41 12.44
N HIS A 429 3.02 -12.12 12.51
CA HIS A 429 2.19 -11.12 13.20
C HIS A 429 1.03 -10.61 12.34
N PHE A 430 1.17 -10.70 11.01
CA PHE A 430 0.17 -10.25 10.05
C PHE A 430 -0.06 -11.34 9.00
N PRO A 431 -0.81 -12.41 9.32
CA PRO A 431 -1.15 -13.43 8.34
C PRO A 431 -2.10 -12.85 7.28
N LEU A 432 -1.94 -13.26 6.02
CA LEU A 432 -2.79 -12.81 4.92
C LEU A 432 -4.27 -13.16 5.12
N SER A 433 -4.56 -14.21 5.87
CA SER A 433 -5.93 -14.60 6.24
C SER A 433 -6.69 -13.56 7.08
N GLU A 434 -5.98 -12.63 7.72
CA GLU A 434 -6.55 -11.56 8.51
C GLU A 434 -6.69 -10.24 7.76
N VAL A 435 -6.34 -10.20 6.47
CA VAL A 435 -6.49 -9.03 5.61
C VAL A 435 -7.97 -8.62 5.50
N GLY A 436 -8.23 -7.31 5.51
CA GLY A 436 -9.58 -6.75 5.45
C GLY A 436 -9.98 -5.95 6.70
N PRO A 437 -11.26 -5.56 6.84
CA PRO A 437 -11.70 -4.61 7.84
C PRO A 437 -11.26 -4.93 9.26
N ILE A 438 -10.75 -3.92 9.95
CA ILE A 438 -10.35 -4.00 11.36
C ILE A 438 -11.62 -3.84 12.21
N LYS A 439 -11.81 -4.76 13.16
CA LYS A 439 -12.77 -4.53 14.24
C LYS A 439 -12.02 -3.80 15.33
N TRP A 440 -12.13 -2.48 15.35
CA TRP A 440 -11.66 -1.69 16.48
C TRP A 440 -12.50 -2.08 17.72
N LYS A 441 -11.80 -2.49 18.78
CA LYS A 441 -12.45 -2.84 20.05
C LYS A 441 -12.71 -1.59 20.87
#